data_e2a05ca0e99bea92f799499147f0bd0d
#
_entry.id   e2a05ca0e99bea92f799499147f0bd0d
#
_cell.length_a   1.000
_cell.length_b   1.000
_cell.length_c   1.000
_cell.angle_alpha   90.00
_cell.angle_beta   90.00
_cell.angle_gamma   90.00
#
_symmetry.space_group_name_H-M   'P 1'
#
loop_
_entity.id
_entity.type
_entity.pdbx_description
1 polymer ?
#
loop_
_entity_poly.entity_id
_entity_poly.type
_entity_poly.pdbx_seq_one_letter_code
_entity_poly.pdbx_strand_id
1 'polypeptide(L)'
;MFPAVLAAGVFLTALADSTRGRIACAVYTLTACLLFGVSALYHRGDWGPRAHAVLRRLDHANIFLIIAGTYTPLTILLLPGSHSAPLLWGVWGAAVLGIAFRVFWVGAPRWLYTPCYIAMGWAAVFYLPDFLREGGIAVLVCVVVGGLLYSAGGVVYGIKRPNPSPRWFGFHEVFHSLTLAAFAVHYVGISLVAYQHA
;
A
#
# COMPACT_ATOMS: atom_id res chain seq x y z
N MET A 1 -11.90 -5.74 -9.99
CA MET A 1 -11.00 -5.66 -8.83
C MET A 1 -11.51 -4.72 -7.74
N PHE A 2 -11.83 -3.46 -8.02
CA PHE A 2 -12.30 -2.52 -6.98
C PHE A 2 -13.45 -3.06 -6.09
N PRO A 3 -14.53 -3.67 -6.62
CA PRO A 3 -15.59 -4.22 -5.76
C PRO A 3 -15.11 -5.34 -4.82
N ALA A 4 -14.17 -6.17 -5.26
CA ALA A 4 -13.60 -7.21 -4.41
C ALA A 4 -12.74 -6.64 -3.27
N VAL A 5 -11.95 -5.60 -3.55
CA VAL A 5 -11.17 -4.87 -2.52
C VAL A 5 -12.09 -4.23 -1.50
N LEU A 6 -13.17 -3.58 -1.96
CA LEU A 6 -14.17 -2.97 -1.08
C LEU A 6 -14.84 -4.03 -0.19
N ALA A 7 -15.32 -5.13 -0.78
CA ALA A 7 -15.95 -6.21 -0.02
C ALA A 7 -15.00 -6.80 1.02
N ALA A 8 -13.77 -7.14 0.62
CA ALA A 8 -12.74 -7.67 1.52
C ALA A 8 -12.44 -6.69 2.66
N GLY A 9 -12.31 -5.40 2.36
CA GLY A 9 -12.05 -4.37 3.37
C GLY A 9 -13.22 -4.17 4.34
N VAL A 10 -14.47 -4.25 3.86
CA VAL A 10 -15.66 -4.21 4.72
C VAL A 10 -15.69 -5.40 5.66
N PHE A 11 -15.43 -6.62 5.16
CA PHE A 11 -15.32 -7.81 6.00
C PHE A 11 -14.22 -7.68 7.05
N LEU A 12 -13.02 -7.27 6.64
CA LEU A 12 -11.90 -7.06 7.55
C LEU A 12 -12.27 -6.08 8.67
N THR A 13 -12.90 -4.95 8.33
CA THR A 13 -13.29 -3.92 9.30
C THR A 13 -14.42 -4.41 10.22
N ALA A 14 -15.40 -5.13 9.69
CA ALA A 14 -16.54 -5.63 10.46
C ALA A 14 -16.14 -6.72 11.45
N LEU A 15 -15.19 -7.59 11.06
CA LEU A 15 -14.74 -8.72 11.86
C LEU A 15 -13.62 -8.39 12.85
N ALA A 16 -13.05 -7.18 12.79
CA ALA A 16 -12.08 -6.75 13.79
C ALA A 16 -12.78 -6.52 15.15
N ASP A 17 -12.27 -7.14 16.22
CA ASP A 17 -12.98 -7.20 17.50
C ASP A 17 -12.92 -5.96 18.34
N SER A 18 -11.87 -5.15 18.21
CA SER A 18 -11.71 -3.95 19.02
C SER A 18 -12.07 -2.69 18.21
N THR A 19 -12.54 -1.65 18.90
CA THR A 19 -12.78 -0.35 18.27
C THR A 19 -11.51 0.21 17.61
N ARG A 20 -10.35 0.02 18.25
CA ARG A 20 -9.05 0.42 17.66
C ARG A 20 -8.75 -0.37 16.38
N GLY A 21 -8.98 -1.69 16.41
CA GLY A 21 -8.81 -2.56 15.25
C GLY A 21 -9.74 -2.17 14.10
N ARG A 22 -11.00 -1.91 14.38
CA ARG A 22 -11.99 -1.45 13.36
C ARG A 22 -11.56 -0.14 12.71
N ILE A 23 -11.15 0.85 13.49
CA ILE A 23 -10.67 2.12 12.95
C ILE A 23 -9.41 1.90 12.09
N ALA A 24 -8.45 1.12 12.55
CA ALA A 24 -7.23 0.84 11.82
C ALA A 24 -7.50 0.10 10.50
N CYS A 25 -8.35 -0.93 10.53
CA CYS A 25 -8.78 -1.66 9.32
C CYS A 25 -9.61 -0.78 8.37
N ALA A 26 -10.43 0.13 8.90
CA ALA A 26 -11.16 1.10 8.09
C ALA A 26 -10.23 2.05 7.34
N VAL A 27 -9.16 2.55 7.99
CA VAL A 27 -8.12 3.38 7.35
C VAL A 27 -7.43 2.61 6.22
N TYR A 28 -7.02 1.36 6.47
CA TYR A 28 -6.45 0.50 5.43
C TYR A 28 -7.42 0.29 4.26
N THR A 29 -8.68 -0.05 4.55
CA THR A 29 -9.73 -0.24 3.55
C THR A 29 -9.94 1.02 2.70
N LEU A 30 -10.03 2.18 3.34
CA LEU A 30 -10.20 3.46 2.64
C LEU A 30 -9.02 3.74 1.70
N THR A 31 -7.79 3.58 2.16
CA THR A 31 -6.60 3.81 1.33
C THR A 31 -6.49 2.81 0.18
N ALA A 32 -6.89 1.54 0.39
CA ALA A 32 -6.97 0.54 -0.67
C ALA A 32 -8.06 0.89 -1.71
N CYS A 33 -9.23 1.33 -1.26
CA CYS A 33 -10.30 1.79 -2.15
C CYS A 33 -9.89 3.01 -2.97
N LEU A 34 -9.16 3.95 -2.38
CA LEU A 34 -8.61 5.10 -3.11
C LEU A 34 -7.59 4.66 -4.16
N LEU A 35 -6.66 3.76 -3.81
CA LEU A 35 -5.66 3.27 -4.75
C LEU A 35 -6.33 2.57 -5.94
N PHE A 36 -7.10 1.52 -5.70
CA PHE A 36 -7.67 0.71 -6.78
C PHE A 36 -8.83 1.39 -7.50
N GLY A 37 -9.59 2.24 -6.81
CA GLY A 37 -10.70 3.01 -7.39
C GLY A 37 -10.20 4.11 -8.33
N VAL A 38 -9.25 4.93 -7.87
CA VAL A 38 -8.66 5.99 -8.71
C VAL A 38 -7.89 5.39 -9.88
N SER A 39 -7.13 4.31 -9.65
CA SER A 39 -6.42 3.62 -10.72
C SER A 39 -7.38 3.05 -11.77
N ALA A 40 -8.49 2.44 -11.35
CA ALA A 40 -9.51 1.96 -12.28
C ALA A 40 -10.15 3.09 -13.08
N LEU A 41 -10.45 4.23 -12.45
CA LEU A 41 -10.97 5.41 -13.15
C LEU A 41 -9.94 5.96 -14.14
N TYR A 42 -8.68 6.13 -13.71
CA TYR A 42 -7.63 6.68 -14.54
C TYR A 42 -7.40 5.87 -15.82
N HIS A 43 -7.38 4.51 -15.71
CA HIS A 43 -7.04 3.63 -16.82
C HIS A 43 -8.21 3.21 -17.70
N ARG A 44 -9.47 3.42 -17.29
CA ARG A 44 -10.66 2.95 -18.04
C ARG A 44 -11.42 4.03 -18.79
N GLY A 45 -11.25 5.30 -18.41
CA GLY A 45 -12.01 6.40 -18.98
C GLY A 45 -11.23 7.17 -20.03
N ASP A 46 -11.94 7.68 -21.00
CA ASP A 46 -11.43 8.70 -21.93
C ASP A 46 -11.59 10.08 -21.28
N TRP A 47 -10.51 10.59 -20.76
CA TRP A 47 -10.51 11.84 -20.00
C TRP A 47 -9.94 12.99 -20.81
N GLY A 48 -10.57 14.14 -20.73
CA GLY A 48 -9.97 15.37 -21.26
C GLY A 48 -8.64 15.71 -20.54
N PRO A 49 -7.77 16.55 -21.14
CA PRO A 49 -6.40 16.78 -20.66
C PRO A 49 -6.30 17.18 -19.17
N ARG A 50 -7.25 17.98 -18.69
CA ARG A 50 -7.28 18.44 -17.28
C ARG A 50 -7.62 17.29 -16.33
N ALA A 51 -8.68 16.53 -16.61
CA ALA A 51 -9.10 15.40 -15.78
C ALA A 51 -8.04 14.29 -15.77
N HIS A 52 -7.44 13.97 -16.93
CA HIS A 52 -6.33 13.02 -17.04
C HIS A 52 -5.12 13.45 -16.17
N ALA A 53 -4.76 14.73 -16.18
CA ALA A 53 -3.66 15.24 -15.36
C ALA A 53 -3.95 15.12 -13.84
N VAL A 54 -5.20 15.38 -13.41
CA VAL A 54 -5.61 15.25 -12.01
C VAL A 54 -5.61 13.77 -11.60
N LEU A 55 -6.26 12.90 -12.37
CA LEU A 55 -6.33 11.47 -12.08
C LEU A 55 -4.93 10.83 -12.00
N ARG A 56 -4.03 11.21 -12.91
CA ARG A 56 -2.64 10.75 -12.88
C ARG A 56 -1.91 11.15 -11.59
N ARG A 57 -2.16 12.38 -11.08
CA ARG A 57 -1.57 12.82 -9.80
C ARG A 57 -2.10 11.99 -8.64
N LEU A 58 -3.41 11.79 -8.59
CA LEU A 58 -4.07 11.02 -7.54
C LEU A 58 -3.65 9.55 -7.58
N ASP A 59 -3.60 8.94 -8.76
CA ASP A 59 -3.17 7.55 -8.95
C ASP A 59 -1.77 7.31 -8.34
N HIS A 60 -0.82 8.21 -8.61
CA HIS A 60 0.52 8.10 -8.04
C HIS A 60 0.60 8.51 -6.56
N ALA A 61 -0.19 9.48 -6.12
CA ALA A 61 -0.22 9.91 -4.73
C ALA A 61 -0.79 8.83 -3.81
N ASN A 62 -1.76 8.06 -4.29
CA ASN A 62 -2.39 6.98 -3.54
C ASN A 62 -1.42 5.83 -3.20
N ILE A 63 -0.28 5.72 -3.87
CA ILE A 63 0.76 4.75 -3.49
C ILE A 63 1.33 5.08 -2.10
N PHE A 64 1.55 6.35 -1.79
CA PHE A 64 1.96 6.76 -0.45
C PHE A 64 0.87 6.49 0.59
N LEU A 65 -0.39 6.73 0.22
CA LEU A 65 -1.53 6.47 1.12
C LEU A 65 -1.68 4.99 1.45
N ILE A 66 -1.59 4.09 0.47
CA ILE A 66 -1.74 2.65 0.76
C ILE A 66 -0.57 2.11 1.60
N ILE A 67 0.65 2.63 1.42
CA ILE A 67 1.77 2.27 2.28
C ILE A 67 1.46 2.65 3.73
N ALA A 68 1.09 3.91 4.00
CA ALA A 68 0.73 4.37 5.35
C ALA A 68 -0.51 3.64 5.89
N GLY A 69 -1.51 3.40 5.04
CA GLY A 69 -2.70 2.63 5.37
C GLY A 69 -2.40 1.19 5.80
N THR A 70 -1.45 0.52 5.12
CA THR A 70 -1.01 -0.85 5.46
C THR A 70 -0.29 -0.88 6.82
N TYR A 71 0.55 0.12 7.11
CA TYR A 71 1.20 0.24 8.40
C TYR A 71 0.21 0.42 9.55
N THR A 72 -0.92 1.10 9.32
CA THR A 72 -1.84 1.51 10.38
C THR A 72 -2.35 0.33 11.21
N PRO A 73 -2.99 -0.72 10.66
CA PRO A 73 -3.45 -1.85 11.46
C PRO A 73 -2.30 -2.68 12.04
N LEU A 74 -1.24 -2.94 11.27
CA LEU A 74 -0.10 -3.71 11.76
C LEU A 74 0.58 -3.04 12.96
N THR A 75 0.72 -1.72 12.92
CA THR A 75 1.36 -0.96 13.98
C THR A 75 0.47 -0.83 15.22
N ILE A 76 -0.82 -0.49 15.03
CA ILE A 76 -1.75 -0.27 16.15
C ILE A 76 -2.05 -1.55 16.91
N LEU A 77 -2.10 -2.69 16.21
CA LEU A 77 -2.51 -3.97 16.80
C LEU A 77 -1.33 -4.79 17.33
N LEU A 78 -0.12 -4.61 16.80
CA LEU A 78 1.03 -5.43 17.17
C LEU A 78 2.08 -4.69 17.99
N LEU A 79 2.33 -3.40 17.73
CA LEU A 79 3.47 -2.73 18.36
C LEU A 79 3.09 -2.11 19.71
N PRO A 80 3.99 -2.18 20.71
CA PRO A 80 3.81 -1.42 21.95
C PRO A 80 3.78 0.08 21.69
N GLY A 81 3.11 0.85 22.54
CA GLY A 81 2.90 2.30 22.38
C GLY A 81 4.18 3.11 22.16
N SER A 82 5.29 2.67 22.76
CA SER A 82 6.62 3.29 22.55
C SER A 82 7.15 3.18 21.13
N HIS A 83 6.79 2.14 20.38
CA HIS A 83 7.19 1.89 18.99
C HIS A 83 6.10 2.29 17.99
N SER A 84 4.82 2.13 18.37
CA SER A 84 3.70 2.39 17.46
C SER A 84 3.57 3.87 17.09
N ALA A 85 3.66 4.77 18.05
CA ALA A 85 3.49 6.19 17.77
C ALA A 85 4.60 6.76 16.86
N PRO A 86 5.91 6.54 17.12
CA PRO A 86 6.97 7.01 16.23
C PRO A 86 6.85 6.47 14.80
N LEU A 87 6.54 5.17 14.65
CA LEU A 87 6.39 4.56 13.33
C LEU A 87 5.21 5.18 12.57
N LEU A 88 4.04 5.31 13.21
CA LEU A 88 2.86 5.91 12.57
C LEU A 88 3.09 7.36 12.17
N TRP A 89 3.62 8.20 13.08
CA TRP A 89 3.92 9.58 12.76
C TRP A 89 4.95 9.70 11.63
N GLY A 90 5.99 8.86 11.65
CA GLY A 90 7.02 8.83 10.60
C GLY A 90 6.43 8.44 9.25
N VAL A 91 5.65 7.35 9.18
CA VAL A 91 5.09 6.84 7.92
C VAL A 91 3.99 7.78 7.37
N TRP A 92 3.09 8.28 8.21
CA TRP A 92 2.07 9.23 7.76
C TRP A 92 2.68 10.59 7.38
N GLY A 93 3.68 11.06 8.11
CA GLY A 93 4.44 12.26 7.74
C GLY A 93 5.14 12.11 6.39
N ALA A 94 5.81 10.97 6.16
CA ALA A 94 6.41 10.65 4.86
C ALA A 94 5.36 10.53 3.75
N ALA A 95 4.18 9.98 4.05
CA ALA A 95 3.07 9.92 3.08
C ALA A 95 2.60 11.31 2.68
N VAL A 96 2.37 12.21 3.62
CA VAL A 96 1.95 13.60 3.34
C VAL A 96 3.00 14.33 2.49
N LEU A 97 4.28 14.22 2.84
CA LEU A 97 5.38 14.80 2.06
C LEU A 97 5.46 14.20 0.65
N GLY A 98 5.32 12.87 0.53
CA GLY A 98 5.31 12.18 -0.75
C GLY A 98 4.13 12.56 -1.65
N ILE A 99 2.94 12.71 -1.07
CA ILE A 99 1.75 13.20 -1.77
C ILE A 99 1.98 14.63 -2.26
N ALA A 100 2.44 15.52 -1.39
CA ALA A 100 2.77 16.90 -1.76
C ALA A 100 3.78 16.93 -2.89
N PHE A 101 4.87 16.16 -2.77
CA PHE A 101 5.85 16.01 -3.84
C PHE A 101 5.23 15.59 -5.18
N ARG A 102 4.32 14.59 -5.19
CA ARG A 102 3.66 14.11 -6.42
C ARG A 102 2.63 15.08 -7.00
N VAL A 103 1.94 15.81 -6.13
CA VAL A 103 0.93 16.80 -6.55
C VAL A 103 1.59 18.02 -7.17
N PHE A 104 2.65 18.54 -6.54
CA PHE A 104 3.32 19.77 -7.00
C PHE A 104 4.37 19.51 -8.10
N TRP A 105 4.98 18.35 -8.15
CA TRP A 105 5.97 18.02 -9.18
C TRP A 105 5.57 16.81 -10.04
N VAL A 106 4.61 17.04 -10.94
CA VAL A 106 4.04 16.01 -11.84
C VAL A 106 5.08 15.40 -12.78
N GLY A 107 6.05 16.19 -13.22
CA GLY A 107 7.12 15.79 -14.13
C GLY A 107 8.31 15.09 -13.46
N ALA A 108 8.26 14.83 -12.13
CA ALA A 108 9.36 14.18 -11.44
C ALA A 108 9.75 12.84 -12.11
N PRO A 109 11.03 12.57 -12.31
CA PRO A 109 11.49 11.36 -12.97
C PRO A 109 11.27 10.12 -12.10
N ARG A 110 11.01 8.96 -12.72
CA ARG A 110 10.71 7.70 -12.03
C ARG A 110 11.82 7.26 -11.07
N TRP A 111 13.06 7.46 -11.47
CA TRP A 111 14.22 7.11 -10.65
C TRP A 111 14.29 7.86 -9.32
N LEU A 112 13.56 8.98 -9.20
CA LEU A 112 13.51 9.77 -7.97
C LEU A 112 12.39 9.32 -7.04
N TYR A 113 11.15 9.16 -7.54
CA TYR A 113 10.03 8.86 -6.67
C TYR A 113 9.86 7.36 -6.38
N THR A 114 10.33 6.45 -7.25
CA THR A 114 10.26 5.01 -7.00
C THR A 114 11.07 4.58 -5.78
N PRO A 115 12.33 5.03 -5.59
CA PRO A 115 13.05 4.77 -4.34
C PRO A 115 12.36 5.31 -3.10
N CYS A 116 11.63 6.44 -3.19
CA CYS A 116 10.89 6.98 -2.05
C CYS A 116 9.77 6.02 -1.60
N TYR A 117 9.02 5.42 -2.54
CA TYR A 117 8.02 4.41 -2.21
C TYR A 117 8.65 3.18 -1.53
N ILE A 118 9.76 2.68 -2.09
CA ILE A 118 10.46 1.51 -1.56
C ILE A 118 11.01 1.81 -0.17
N ALA A 119 11.70 2.93 0.02
CA ALA A 119 12.26 3.32 1.31
C ALA A 119 11.18 3.44 2.40
N MET A 120 10.06 4.09 2.07
CA MET A 120 8.92 4.20 2.98
C MET A 120 8.33 2.82 3.32
N GLY A 121 8.21 1.92 2.32
CA GLY A 121 7.71 0.56 2.53
C GLY A 121 8.62 -0.29 3.42
N TRP A 122 9.94 -0.04 3.40
CA TRP A 122 10.92 -0.76 4.22
C TRP A 122 11.16 -0.16 5.60
N ALA A 123 10.43 0.87 6.03
CA ALA A 123 10.48 1.35 7.41
C ALA A 123 10.14 0.25 8.43
N ALA A 124 9.37 -0.78 8.02
CA ALA A 124 9.07 -1.97 8.80
C ALA A 124 10.32 -2.76 9.25
N VAL A 125 11.45 -2.65 8.52
CA VAL A 125 12.65 -3.44 8.81
C VAL A 125 13.17 -3.24 10.23
N PHE A 126 13.02 -2.04 10.78
CA PHE A 126 13.44 -1.71 12.13
C PHE A 126 12.54 -2.32 13.22
N TYR A 127 11.38 -2.84 12.84
CA TYR A 127 10.35 -3.39 13.74
C TYR A 127 10.06 -4.86 13.46
N LEU A 128 10.82 -5.54 12.59
CA LEU A 128 10.64 -6.97 12.29
C LEU A 128 10.71 -7.86 13.54
N PRO A 129 11.60 -7.62 14.52
CA PRO A 129 11.60 -8.39 15.77
C PRO A 129 10.29 -8.25 16.55
N ASP A 130 9.67 -7.07 16.57
CA ASP A 130 8.39 -6.86 17.23
C ASP A 130 7.26 -7.55 16.47
N PHE A 131 7.23 -7.47 15.14
CA PHE A 131 6.26 -8.19 14.32
C PHE A 131 6.37 -9.71 14.48
N LEU A 132 7.59 -10.24 14.63
CA LEU A 132 7.78 -11.67 14.91
C LEU A 132 7.25 -12.04 16.30
N ARG A 133 7.56 -11.24 17.31
CA ARG A 133 7.22 -11.53 18.71
C ARG A 133 5.71 -11.46 18.96
N GLU A 134 5.06 -10.41 18.45
CA GLU A 134 3.65 -10.14 18.72
C GLU A 134 2.70 -10.75 17.67
N GLY A 135 3.12 -10.83 16.41
CA GLY A 135 2.31 -11.34 15.28
C GLY A 135 2.66 -12.78 14.87
N GLY A 136 3.80 -13.29 15.32
CA GLY A 136 4.29 -14.61 14.94
C GLY A 136 4.88 -14.67 13.52
N ILE A 137 5.36 -15.86 13.16
CA ILE A 137 6.07 -16.10 11.89
C ILE A 137 5.18 -15.86 10.66
N ALA A 138 3.89 -16.17 10.73
CA ALA A 138 2.98 -16.01 9.60
C ALA A 138 2.81 -14.54 9.22
N VAL A 139 2.63 -13.66 10.20
CA VAL A 139 2.52 -12.21 9.98
C VAL A 139 3.84 -11.64 9.48
N LEU A 140 4.97 -12.04 10.08
CA LEU A 140 6.29 -11.62 9.62
C LEU A 140 6.51 -11.98 8.15
N VAL A 141 6.20 -13.23 7.76
CA VAL A 141 6.31 -13.68 6.36
C VAL A 141 5.44 -12.83 5.44
N CYS A 142 4.18 -12.54 5.83
CA CYS A 142 3.30 -11.68 5.05
C CYS A 142 3.89 -10.27 4.87
N VAL A 143 4.44 -9.67 5.93
CA VAL A 143 5.06 -8.34 5.87
C VAL A 143 6.26 -8.34 4.93
N VAL A 144 7.17 -9.31 5.06
CA VAL A 144 8.39 -9.38 4.25
C VAL A 144 8.06 -9.72 2.79
N VAL A 145 7.25 -10.74 2.53
CA VAL A 145 6.88 -11.15 1.17
C VAL A 145 6.11 -10.04 0.45
N GLY A 146 5.15 -9.40 1.14
CA GLY A 146 4.43 -8.26 0.58
C GLY A 146 5.36 -7.09 0.24
N GLY A 147 6.31 -6.76 1.14
CA GLY A 147 7.33 -5.74 0.91
C GLY A 147 8.24 -6.04 -0.29
N LEU A 148 8.66 -7.31 -0.44
CA LEU A 148 9.45 -7.76 -1.59
C LEU A 148 8.66 -7.67 -2.90
N LEU A 149 7.39 -8.07 -2.91
CA LEU A 149 6.52 -7.97 -4.09
C LEU A 149 6.28 -6.51 -4.51
N TYR A 150 6.02 -5.60 -3.56
CA TYR A 150 5.93 -4.17 -3.85
C TYR A 150 7.25 -3.61 -4.37
N SER A 151 8.39 -4.01 -3.79
CA SER A 151 9.71 -3.58 -4.24
C SER A 151 10.01 -4.07 -5.66
N ALA A 152 9.73 -5.35 -5.95
CA ALA A 152 9.86 -5.90 -7.29
C ALA A 152 8.98 -5.14 -8.30
N GLY A 153 7.72 -4.85 -7.94
CA GLY A 153 6.83 -4.01 -8.74
C GLY A 153 7.41 -2.62 -8.98
N GLY A 154 7.89 -1.95 -7.93
CA GLY A 154 8.54 -0.65 -8.02
C GLY A 154 9.75 -0.66 -8.97
N VAL A 155 10.62 -1.67 -8.87
CA VAL A 155 11.76 -1.84 -9.77
C VAL A 155 11.29 -2.04 -11.21
N VAL A 156 10.34 -2.96 -11.47
CA VAL A 156 9.76 -3.18 -12.81
C VAL A 156 9.23 -1.87 -13.40
N TYR A 157 8.50 -1.10 -12.60
CA TYR A 157 7.95 0.19 -13.01
C TYR A 157 9.05 1.23 -13.32
N GLY A 158 10.10 1.26 -12.50
CA GLY A 158 11.24 2.18 -12.64
C GLY A 158 12.04 1.93 -13.91
N ILE A 159 12.45 0.66 -14.14
CA ILE A 159 13.30 0.25 -15.27
C ILE A 159 12.51 -0.09 -16.55
N LYS A 160 11.16 -0.20 -16.47
CA LYS A 160 10.26 -0.61 -17.56
C LYS A 160 10.58 -2.01 -18.11
N ARG A 161 11.01 -2.94 -17.26
CA ARG A 161 11.33 -4.33 -17.60
C ARG A 161 10.97 -5.25 -16.44
N PRO A 162 10.57 -6.54 -16.71
CA PRO A 162 10.39 -7.14 -18.01
C PRO A 162 9.18 -6.56 -18.77
N ASN A 163 9.20 -6.66 -20.09
CA ASN A 163 8.12 -6.22 -20.96
C ASN A 163 7.75 -7.38 -21.89
N PRO A 164 7.14 -8.46 -21.34
CA PRO A 164 7.01 -9.75 -22.03
C PRO A 164 6.14 -9.68 -23.28
N SER A 165 5.07 -8.89 -23.25
CA SER A 165 4.18 -8.70 -24.41
C SER A 165 3.72 -7.24 -24.44
N PRO A 166 4.48 -6.33 -25.10
CA PRO A 166 4.22 -4.88 -25.05
C PRO A 166 2.80 -4.49 -25.48
N ARG A 167 2.13 -5.31 -26.27
CA ARG A 167 0.78 -5.06 -26.77
C ARG A 167 -0.32 -5.51 -25.80
N TRP A 168 -0.10 -6.60 -25.01
CA TRP A 168 -1.14 -7.26 -24.23
C TRP A 168 -0.81 -7.33 -22.74
N PHE A 169 0.47 -7.52 -22.39
CA PHE A 169 0.95 -7.66 -21.02
C PHE A 169 2.37 -7.10 -20.93
N GLY A 170 2.49 -5.80 -20.81
CA GLY A 170 3.75 -5.07 -20.73
C GLY A 170 4.24 -4.90 -19.28
N PHE A 171 5.29 -4.09 -19.10
CA PHE A 171 5.87 -3.82 -17.78
C PHE A 171 4.86 -3.18 -16.80
N HIS A 172 3.89 -2.44 -17.32
CA HIS A 172 2.88 -1.76 -16.53
C HIS A 172 1.88 -2.76 -15.92
N GLU A 173 1.45 -3.73 -16.69
CA GLU A 173 0.60 -4.84 -16.25
C GLU A 173 1.33 -5.76 -15.28
N VAL A 174 2.63 -6.00 -15.49
CA VAL A 174 3.48 -6.73 -14.54
C VAL A 174 3.56 -5.99 -13.20
N PHE A 175 3.77 -4.67 -13.23
CA PHE A 175 3.75 -3.83 -12.03
C PHE A 175 2.41 -3.94 -11.28
N HIS A 176 1.28 -3.81 -11.97
CA HIS A 176 -0.04 -3.93 -11.35
C HIS A 176 -0.30 -5.33 -10.77
N SER A 177 0.16 -6.39 -11.45
CA SER A 177 0.03 -7.76 -10.96
C SER A 177 0.82 -7.98 -9.67
N LEU A 178 2.06 -7.46 -9.60
CA LEU A 178 2.89 -7.51 -8.39
C LEU A 178 2.30 -6.68 -7.25
N THR A 179 1.77 -5.49 -7.56
CA THR A 179 1.07 -4.64 -6.58
C THR A 179 -0.15 -5.34 -6.00
N LEU A 180 -0.93 -6.03 -6.85
CA LEU A 180 -2.09 -6.78 -6.40
C LEU A 180 -1.71 -7.97 -5.54
N ALA A 181 -0.70 -8.74 -5.95
CA ALA A 181 -0.20 -9.87 -5.15
C ALA A 181 0.33 -9.39 -3.79
N ALA A 182 1.09 -8.30 -3.76
CA ALA A 182 1.56 -7.68 -2.53
C ALA A 182 0.41 -7.24 -1.62
N PHE A 183 -0.60 -6.59 -2.18
CA PHE A 183 -1.81 -6.19 -1.46
C PHE A 183 -2.52 -7.40 -0.84
N ALA A 184 -2.71 -8.48 -1.62
CA ALA A 184 -3.36 -9.70 -1.12
C ALA A 184 -2.57 -10.34 0.02
N VAL A 185 -1.24 -10.42 -0.07
CA VAL A 185 -0.38 -10.93 0.99
C VAL A 185 -0.47 -10.07 2.25
N HIS A 186 -0.39 -8.75 2.12
CA HIS A 186 -0.56 -7.84 3.27
C HIS A 186 -1.97 -7.91 3.86
N TYR A 187 -3.00 -8.04 3.03
CA TYR A 187 -4.38 -8.23 3.49
C TYR A 187 -4.50 -9.49 4.38
N VAL A 188 -3.89 -10.60 3.97
CA VAL A 188 -3.85 -11.83 4.78
C VAL A 188 -3.14 -11.56 6.11
N GLY A 189 -1.96 -10.94 6.09
CA GLY A 189 -1.22 -10.60 7.31
C GLY A 189 -2.02 -9.72 8.28
N ILE A 190 -2.68 -8.68 7.75
CA ILE A 190 -3.55 -7.79 8.54
C ILE A 190 -4.77 -8.55 9.08
N SER A 191 -5.38 -9.45 8.29
CA SER A 191 -6.51 -10.26 8.73
C SER A 191 -6.14 -11.18 9.87
N LEU A 192 -4.96 -11.83 9.80
CA LEU A 192 -4.45 -12.66 10.90
C LEU A 192 -4.34 -11.86 12.19
N VAL A 193 -3.80 -10.65 12.12
CA VAL A 193 -3.66 -9.77 13.30
C VAL A 193 -5.01 -9.30 13.81
N ALA A 194 -5.90 -8.88 12.92
CA ALA A 194 -7.20 -8.32 13.29
C ALA A 194 -8.13 -9.35 13.95
N TYR A 195 -7.94 -10.65 13.63
CA TYR A 195 -8.77 -11.73 14.16
C TYR A 195 -8.13 -12.52 15.32
N GLN A 196 -6.80 -12.40 15.52
CA GLN A 196 -6.09 -13.09 16.60
C GLN A 196 -6.08 -12.33 17.93
N HIS A 197 -6.30 -11.04 17.89
CA HIS A 197 -6.43 -10.17 19.07
C HIS A 197 -7.92 -9.97 19.45
N ALA A 198 -8.72 -10.95 19.06
CA ALA A 198 -10.10 -11.13 19.41
C ALA A 198 -10.26 -11.82 20.78
#